data_898b12447bb3aca7e2325f2ea808d5e5
#
_entry.id   898b12447bb3aca7e2325f2ea808d5e5
#
_cell.length_a   1.000
_cell.length_b   1.000
_cell.length_c   1.000
_cell.angle_alpha   90.00
_cell.angle_beta   90.00
_cell.angle_gamma   90.00
#
_symmetry.space_group_name_H-M   'P 1'
#
loop_
_entity.id
_entity.type
_entity.pdbx_description
1 polymer ?
#
loop_
_entity_poly.entity_id
_entity_poly.type
_entity_poly.pdbx_seq_one_letter_code
_entity_poly.pdbx_strand_id
1 'polypeptide(L)'
;MEPGMTGNIDERLGAHVSTQGGVATAPARGVAIGATAIQLFTKTPNQWRDPSIDGVTAEQFRKAFSDSGLRAAVSHDSYLINLASPDPVLNQRSLLSFTAELQRCTALGIPYIVSHPGNYMDDPQAGLERNSSGYGKALRAVPGDVMVLLETTAGTGTALGSRFEELAQLREAIPADVRYRVAFCADTCHLYSAGYDLVGDFDGVWKAFDRILGLDGLRVLHLNDSKNPFDSHRDRHELIGEGTLGEAPFRAIMRDPRFAHVIKLLETPKGDDEVTNDRRMLERLRGYAGSPDR
;
A
#
# COMPACT_ATOMS: atom_id res chain seq x y z
N MET A 1 -23.93 5.09 31.53
CA MET A 1 -23.36 3.86 30.98
C MET A 1 -22.86 4.22 29.59
N GLU A 2 -21.57 4.41 29.44
CA GLU A 2 -20.94 4.63 28.13
C GLU A 2 -21.03 3.35 27.31
N PRO A 3 -21.31 3.41 26.00
CA PRO A 3 -21.32 2.22 25.15
C PRO A 3 -19.88 1.72 25.03
N GLY A 4 -19.64 0.53 25.56
CA GLY A 4 -18.33 -0.14 25.53
C GLY A 4 -17.83 -0.26 24.10
N MET A 5 -16.66 0.31 23.86
CA MET A 5 -15.84 0.07 22.68
C MET A 5 -15.35 -1.39 22.68
N THR A 6 -16.15 -2.31 22.14
CA THR A 6 -15.67 -3.64 21.74
C THR A 6 -14.97 -3.52 20.39
N GLY A 7 -13.95 -2.71 20.29
CA GLY A 7 -13.04 -2.70 19.16
C GLY A 7 -12.23 -3.99 19.19
N ASN A 8 -12.17 -4.70 18.06
CA ASN A 8 -11.28 -5.84 17.89
C ASN A 8 -9.86 -5.42 18.26
N ILE A 9 -9.30 -6.05 19.29
CA ILE A 9 -8.01 -5.66 19.91
C ILE A 9 -6.85 -5.70 18.89
N ASP A 10 -7.04 -6.28 17.73
CA ASP A 10 -6.00 -6.43 16.68
C ASP A 10 -6.31 -5.67 15.38
N GLU A 11 -7.26 -4.74 15.40
CA GLU A 11 -7.60 -3.94 14.20
C GLU A 11 -6.39 -3.10 13.73
N ARG A 12 -6.06 -3.19 12.44
CA ARG A 12 -5.04 -2.40 11.74
C ARG A 12 -5.68 -1.69 10.57
N LEU A 13 -6.46 -0.66 10.88
CA LEU A 13 -7.25 0.10 9.92
C LEU A 13 -6.84 1.58 9.97
N GLY A 14 -6.60 2.19 8.82
CA GLY A 14 -6.16 3.57 8.76
C GLY A 14 -6.17 4.17 7.37
N ALA A 15 -5.33 5.18 7.18
CA ALA A 15 -5.24 5.90 5.92
C ALA A 15 -3.81 6.38 5.63
N HIS A 16 -3.57 6.77 4.38
CA HIS A 16 -2.40 7.53 4.00
C HIS A 16 -2.51 8.95 4.58
N VAL A 17 -1.57 9.32 5.44
CA VAL A 17 -1.56 10.62 6.14
C VAL A 17 -0.40 11.50 5.69
N SER A 18 -0.61 12.80 5.75
CA SER A 18 0.39 13.80 5.39
C SER A 18 1.59 13.80 6.37
N THR A 19 2.77 14.05 5.83
CA THR A 19 3.99 14.28 6.61
C THR A 19 4.43 15.75 6.60
N GLN A 20 3.53 16.66 6.29
CA GLN A 20 3.82 18.10 6.35
C GLN A 20 4.27 18.50 7.77
N GLY A 21 5.38 19.18 7.87
CA GLY A 21 6.02 19.50 9.13
C GLY A 21 7.01 18.45 9.64
N GLY A 22 7.23 17.37 8.88
CA GLY A 22 8.16 16.29 9.17
C GLY A 22 7.46 14.97 9.47
N VAL A 23 8.18 13.86 9.30
CA VAL A 23 7.60 12.48 9.45
C VAL A 23 7.05 12.23 10.86
N ALA A 24 7.61 12.85 11.89
CA ALA A 24 7.15 12.69 13.27
C ALA A 24 5.75 13.26 13.54
N THR A 25 5.16 14.03 12.60
CA THR A 25 3.78 14.52 12.72
C THR A 25 2.74 13.50 12.27
N ALA A 26 3.14 12.49 11.47
CA ALA A 26 2.22 11.51 10.89
C ALA A 26 1.45 10.69 11.94
N PRO A 27 2.03 10.19 13.05
CA PRO A 27 1.28 9.48 14.08
C PRO A 27 0.13 10.28 14.67
N ALA A 28 0.34 11.56 14.98
CA ALA A 28 -0.72 12.41 15.52
C ALA A 28 -1.87 12.63 14.51
N ARG A 29 -1.56 12.70 13.21
CA ARG A 29 -2.58 12.78 12.14
C ARG A 29 -3.39 11.49 12.04
N GLY A 30 -2.75 10.34 12.18
CA GLY A 30 -3.44 9.05 12.25
C GLY A 30 -4.41 8.99 13.43
N VAL A 31 -4.00 9.43 14.61
CA VAL A 31 -4.86 9.52 15.78
C VAL A 31 -6.04 10.46 15.54
N ALA A 32 -5.79 11.62 14.92
CA ALA A 32 -6.84 12.61 14.65
C ALA A 32 -7.98 12.09 13.76
N ILE A 33 -7.71 11.16 12.85
CA ILE A 33 -8.73 10.51 12.04
C ILE A 33 -9.31 9.24 12.68
N GLY A 34 -8.86 8.86 13.87
CA GLY A 34 -9.30 7.64 14.56
C GLY A 34 -8.69 6.36 13.98
N ALA A 35 -7.55 6.44 13.31
CA ALA A 35 -6.86 5.27 12.76
C ALA A 35 -6.15 4.44 13.84
N THR A 36 -5.92 3.16 13.55
CA THR A 36 -5.04 2.25 14.28
C THR A 36 -3.80 1.85 13.47
N ALA A 37 -3.76 2.21 12.18
CA ALA A 37 -2.60 2.08 11.30
C ALA A 37 -2.46 3.33 10.44
N ILE A 38 -1.25 3.60 9.94
CA ILE A 38 -1.00 4.71 9.01
C ILE A 38 -0.13 4.28 7.85
N GLN A 39 -0.32 4.94 6.72
CA GLN A 39 0.63 4.98 5.61
C GLN A 39 1.14 6.41 5.44
N LEU A 40 2.38 6.54 5.01
CA LEU A 40 3.01 7.84 4.79
C LEU A 40 4.05 7.80 3.67
N PHE A 41 4.34 8.96 3.11
CA PHE A 41 5.57 9.16 2.35
C PHE A 41 6.69 9.60 3.28
N THR A 42 7.86 8.98 3.20
CA THR A 42 9.02 9.39 4.01
C THR A 42 9.75 10.60 3.43
N LYS A 43 9.35 11.04 2.23
CA LYS A 43 9.81 12.26 1.54
C LYS A 43 8.66 12.86 0.72
N THR A 44 8.91 14.03 0.12
CA THR A 44 7.98 14.61 -0.87
C THR A 44 7.90 13.71 -2.11
N PRO A 45 6.74 13.09 -2.43
CA PRO A 45 6.66 11.98 -3.38
C PRO A 45 6.85 12.38 -4.84
N ASN A 46 6.71 13.66 -5.19
CA ASN A 46 6.89 14.19 -6.54
C ASN A 46 8.22 14.93 -6.74
N GLN A 47 9.20 14.70 -5.86
CA GLN A 47 10.55 15.29 -5.95
C GLN A 47 11.62 14.21 -5.88
N TRP A 48 12.69 14.39 -6.67
CA TRP A 48 13.84 13.49 -6.66
C TRP A 48 14.82 13.71 -5.50
N ARG A 49 14.60 14.73 -4.69
CA ARG A 49 15.42 14.94 -3.50
C ARG A 49 15.16 13.82 -2.50
N ASP A 50 16.22 13.14 -2.09
CA ASP A 50 16.19 12.07 -1.10
C ASP A 50 16.87 12.55 0.21
N PRO A 51 16.11 13.14 1.14
CA PRO A 51 16.66 13.54 2.42
C PRO A 51 17.05 12.30 3.23
N SER A 52 18.17 12.39 3.93
CA SER A 52 18.48 11.40 4.98
C SER A 52 17.64 11.68 6.22
N ILE A 53 17.29 10.62 6.95
CA ILE A 53 16.69 10.73 8.29
C ILE A 53 17.85 10.68 9.30
N ASP A 54 18.06 11.74 10.04
CA ASP A 54 19.02 11.75 11.12
C ASP A 54 18.49 11.01 12.38
N GLY A 55 19.39 10.74 13.32
CA GLY A 55 19.04 9.98 14.53
C GLY A 55 17.98 10.67 15.40
N VAL A 56 17.98 12.00 15.43
CA VAL A 56 17.00 12.80 16.20
C VAL A 56 15.61 12.69 15.58
N THR A 57 15.50 12.90 14.28
CA THR A 57 14.23 12.76 13.55
C THR A 57 13.68 11.33 13.64
N ALA A 58 14.55 10.34 13.52
CA ALA A 58 14.16 8.92 13.65
C ALA A 58 13.62 8.61 15.07
N GLU A 59 14.28 9.08 16.10
CA GLU A 59 13.84 8.91 17.48
C GLU A 59 12.52 9.62 17.75
N GLN A 60 12.35 10.84 17.28
CA GLN A 60 11.11 11.61 17.40
C GLN A 60 9.93 10.86 16.74
N PHE A 61 10.12 10.30 15.54
CA PHE A 61 9.09 9.52 14.89
C PHE A 61 8.73 8.26 15.69
N ARG A 62 9.75 7.46 16.08
CA ARG A 62 9.52 6.23 16.84
C ARG A 62 8.83 6.49 18.18
N LYS A 63 9.22 7.58 18.87
CA LYS A 63 8.56 8.00 20.11
C LYS A 63 7.10 8.41 19.85
N ALA A 64 6.86 9.29 18.87
CA ALA A 64 5.51 9.74 18.51
C ALA A 64 4.61 8.55 18.11
N PHE A 65 5.15 7.58 17.36
CA PHE A 65 4.43 6.36 16.99
C PHE A 65 4.11 5.49 18.22
N SER A 66 5.07 5.26 19.08
CA SER A 66 4.87 4.49 20.33
C SER A 66 3.84 5.13 21.25
N ASP A 67 3.90 6.46 21.41
CA ASP A 67 2.98 7.20 22.29
C ASP A 67 1.56 7.29 21.73
N SER A 68 1.39 7.15 20.41
CA SER A 68 0.10 7.31 19.70
C SER A 68 -0.89 6.16 19.91
N GLY A 69 -0.41 4.97 20.30
CA GLY A 69 -1.22 3.75 20.33
C GLY A 69 -1.51 3.14 18.95
N LEU A 70 -0.94 3.67 17.87
CA LEU A 70 -1.00 3.07 16.53
C LEU A 70 -0.29 1.71 16.54
N ARG A 71 -0.78 0.78 15.72
CA ARG A 71 -0.33 -0.62 15.68
C ARG A 71 0.53 -0.96 14.46
N ALA A 72 0.41 -0.16 13.40
CA ALA A 72 1.18 -0.36 12.18
C ALA A 72 1.49 0.97 11.50
N ALA A 73 2.69 1.05 10.91
CA ALA A 73 3.09 2.09 9.99
C ALA A 73 3.63 1.43 8.71
N VAL A 74 3.24 1.98 7.58
CA VAL A 74 3.63 1.54 6.25
C VAL A 74 4.16 2.76 5.49
N SER A 75 5.25 2.62 4.75
CA SER A 75 5.68 3.62 3.78
C SER A 75 5.12 3.29 2.41
N HIS A 76 4.84 4.29 1.60
CA HIS A 76 4.68 4.15 0.16
C HIS A 76 5.86 4.83 -0.54
N ASP A 77 6.38 4.25 -1.62
CA ASP A 77 7.47 4.85 -2.35
C ASP A 77 7.01 6.05 -3.21
N SER A 78 7.97 6.79 -3.75
CA SER A 78 7.70 8.00 -4.54
C SER A 78 7.12 7.65 -5.91
N TYR A 79 6.13 8.39 -6.38
CA TYR A 79 5.54 8.30 -7.73
C TYR A 79 6.55 8.43 -8.89
N LEU A 80 7.74 8.96 -8.62
CA LEU A 80 8.78 9.14 -9.63
C LEU A 80 9.61 7.87 -9.86
N ILE A 81 9.57 6.92 -8.93
CA ILE A 81 10.35 5.69 -9.00
C ILE A 81 9.78 4.79 -10.08
N ASN A 82 10.61 4.42 -11.05
CA ASN A 82 10.30 3.46 -12.10
C ASN A 82 11.50 2.54 -12.36
N LEU A 83 11.61 1.47 -11.58
CA LEU A 83 12.67 0.48 -11.71
C LEU A 83 12.56 -0.34 -13.01
N ALA A 84 11.39 -0.36 -13.65
CA ALA A 84 11.15 -1.05 -14.92
C ALA A 84 11.57 -0.23 -16.16
N SER A 85 11.92 1.05 -15.98
CA SER A 85 12.24 1.97 -17.08
C SER A 85 13.40 1.47 -17.95
N PRO A 86 13.29 1.54 -19.31
CA PRO A 86 14.38 1.30 -20.23
C PRO A 86 15.38 2.46 -20.30
N ASP A 87 14.98 3.66 -19.86
CA ASP A 87 15.88 4.81 -19.78
C ASP A 87 16.90 4.58 -18.65
N PRO A 88 18.20 4.45 -18.99
CA PRO A 88 19.22 4.14 -18.00
C PRO A 88 19.40 5.22 -16.93
N VAL A 89 19.14 6.48 -17.27
CA VAL A 89 19.25 7.61 -16.32
C VAL A 89 18.10 7.55 -15.32
N LEU A 90 16.86 7.36 -15.82
CA LEU A 90 15.68 7.22 -14.96
C LEU A 90 15.76 5.96 -14.11
N ASN A 91 16.18 4.82 -14.68
CA ASN A 91 16.32 3.57 -13.95
C ASN A 91 17.36 3.68 -12.82
N GLN A 92 18.54 4.24 -13.10
CA GLN A 92 19.58 4.45 -12.09
C GLN A 92 19.11 5.41 -10.99
N ARG A 93 18.42 6.47 -11.35
CA ARG A 93 17.87 7.44 -10.40
C ARG A 93 16.78 6.83 -9.52
N SER A 94 15.93 6.00 -10.11
CA SER A 94 14.92 5.22 -9.41
C SER A 94 15.53 4.24 -8.41
N LEU A 95 16.60 3.53 -8.81
CA LEU A 95 17.32 2.62 -7.92
C LEU A 95 17.92 3.34 -6.71
N LEU A 96 18.55 4.50 -6.91
CA LEU A 96 19.11 5.29 -5.82
C LEU A 96 18.01 5.80 -4.88
N SER A 97 16.93 6.32 -5.44
CA SER A 97 15.79 6.83 -4.65
C SER A 97 15.09 5.73 -3.86
N PHE A 98 14.88 4.55 -4.47
CA PHE A 98 14.29 3.39 -3.79
C PHE A 98 15.20 2.85 -2.68
N THR A 99 16.53 2.81 -2.92
CA THR A 99 17.51 2.43 -1.90
C THR A 99 17.48 3.39 -0.71
N ALA A 100 17.38 4.70 -0.97
CA ALA A 100 17.24 5.71 0.08
C ALA A 100 15.90 5.57 0.84
N GLU A 101 14.82 5.13 0.17
CA GLU A 101 13.53 4.83 0.83
C GLU A 101 13.67 3.68 1.83
N LEU A 102 14.33 2.58 1.45
CA LEU A 102 14.66 1.47 2.36
C LEU A 102 15.46 1.94 3.58
N GLN A 103 16.45 2.80 3.37
CA GLN A 103 17.26 3.37 4.46
C GLN A 103 16.42 4.21 5.42
N ARG A 104 15.52 5.05 4.89
CA ARG A 104 14.60 5.86 5.70
C ARG A 104 13.64 4.97 6.52
N CYS A 105 13.06 3.95 5.91
CA CYS A 105 12.20 3.02 6.61
C CYS A 105 12.94 2.28 7.72
N THR A 106 14.16 1.82 7.45
CA THR A 106 15.03 1.20 8.47
C THR A 106 15.28 2.16 9.64
N ALA A 107 15.65 3.42 9.36
CA ALA A 107 15.88 4.42 10.41
C ALA A 107 14.63 4.72 11.25
N LEU A 108 13.47 4.81 10.60
CA LEU A 108 12.18 5.08 11.25
C LEU A 108 11.60 3.86 11.98
N GLY A 109 12.06 2.65 11.68
CA GLY A 109 11.46 1.40 12.19
C GLY A 109 10.14 1.05 11.50
N ILE A 110 9.94 1.49 10.25
CA ILE A 110 8.77 1.15 9.42
C ILE A 110 9.05 -0.18 8.72
N PRO A 111 8.24 -1.24 8.96
CA PRO A 111 8.57 -2.59 8.47
C PRO A 111 8.22 -2.83 6.99
N TYR A 112 7.38 -2.00 6.38
CA TYR A 112 6.84 -2.23 5.05
C TYR A 112 6.97 -1.00 4.15
N ILE A 113 7.36 -1.23 2.87
CA ILE A 113 7.29 -0.24 1.79
C ILE A 113 6.39 -0.81 0.72
N VAL A 114 5.27 -0.14 0.44
CA VAL A 114 4.46 -0.39 -0.75
C VAL A 114 5.13 0.26 -1.96
N SER A 115 5.19 -0.45 -3.06
CA SER A 115 5.82 0.01 -4.29
C SER A 115 5.07 -0.50 -5.52
N HIS A 116 4.74 0.42 -6.44
CA HIS A 116 4.26 0.06 -7.76
C HIS A 116 5.42 -0.55 -8.57
N PRO A 117 5.19 -1.65 -9.30
CA PRO A 117 6.23 -2.25 -10.14
C PRO A 117 6.75 -1.34 -11.29
N GLY A 118 6.08 -0.23 -11.55
CA GLY A 118 6.50 0.76 -12.53
C GLY A 118 6.01 0.45 -13.94
N ASN A 119 6.59 1.15 -14.93
CA ASN A 119 6.18 1.12 -16.32
C ASN A 119 7.33 0.61 -17.20
N TYR A 120 7.08 -0.44 -17.98
CA TYR A 120 8.12 -1.05 -18.85
C TYR A 120 8.46 -0.19 -20.07
N MET A 121 7.52 0.57 -20.64
CA MET A 121 7.64 1.55 -21.74
C MET A 121 8.17 1.00 -23.08
N ASP A 122 8.79 -0.17 -23.09
CA ASP A 122 9.32 -0.88 -24.26
C ASP A 122 8.76 -2.30 -24.37
N ASP A 123 9.43 -3.26 -23.74
CA ASP A 123 9.08 -4.68 -23.71
C ASP A 123 8.70 -5.11 -22.28
N PRO A 124 7.55 -5.78 -22.09
CA PRO A 124 7.09 -6.18 -20.74
C PRO A 124 8.08 -7.08 -20.01
N GLN A 125 8.68 -8.07 -20.71
CA GLN A 125 9.60 -9.01 -20.09
C GLN A 125 10.90 -8.32 -19.66
N ALA A 126 11.45 -7.45 -20.53
CA ALA A 126 12.61 -6.64 -20.19
C ALA A 126 12.32 -5.69 -19.02
N GLY A 127 11.09 -5.14 -18.93
CA GLY A 127 10.64 -4.34 -17.80
C GLY A 127 10.61 -5.13 -16.48
N LEU A 128 10.08 -6.36 -16.50
CA LEU A 128 10.10 -7.27 -15.35
C LEU A 128 11.53 -7.56 -14.88
N GLU A 129 12.45 -7.84 -15.81
CA GLU A 129 13.84 -8.12 -15.49
C GLU A 129 14.57 -6.91 -14.89
N ARG A 130 14.36 -5.71 -15.44
CA ARG A 130 14.91 -4.46 -14.88
C ARG A 130 14.39 -4.21 -13.49
N ASN A 131 13.08 -4.35 -13.28
CA ASN A 131 12.41 -4.11 -12.00
C ASN A 131 12.92 -5.08 -10.92
N SER A 132 12.90 -6.39 -11.18
CA SER A 132 13.35 -7.41 -10.24
C SER A 132 14.85 -7.27 -9.90
N SER A 133 15.69 -6.93 -10.90
CA SER A 133 17.08 -6.58 -10.69
C SER A 133 17.24 -5.35 -9.78
N GLY A 134 16.43 -4.33 -10.00
CA GLY A 134 16.42 -3.10 -9.18
C GLY A 134 16.10 -3.37 -7.72
N TYR A 135 14.99 -4.08 -7.44
CA TYR A 135 14.66 -4.49 -6.07
C TYR A 135 15.75 -5.37 -5.45
N GLY A 136 16.27 -6.33 -6.18
CA GLY A 136 17.36 -7.19 -5.68
C GLY A 136 18.61 -6.40 -5.28
N LYS A 137 19.02 -5.42 -6.09
CA LYS A 137 20.16 -4.54 -5.80
C LYS A 137 19.91 -3.67 -4.56
N ALA A 138 18.73 -3.05 -4.47
CA ALA A 138 18.36 -2.18 -3.36
C ALA A 138 18.29 -2.95 -2.03
N LEU A 139 17.65 -4.13 -2.03
CA LEU A 139 17.52 -4.99 -0.85
C LEU A 139 18.87 -5.50 -0.34
N ARG A 140 19.81 -5.83 -1.24
CA ARG A 140 21.18 -6.21 -0.86
C ARG A 140 21.99 -5.01 -0.32
N ALA A 141 21.77 -3.82 -0.88
CA ALA A 141 22.44 -2.60 -0.44
C ALA A 141 21.99 -2.14 0.96
N VAL A 142 20.75 -2.47 1.36
CA VAL A 142 20.20 -2.13 2.67
C VAL A 142 19.77 -3.42 3.40
N PRO A 143 20.70 -4.07 4.10
CA PRO A 143 20.37 -5.24 4.93
C PRO A 143 19.35 -4.87 6.03
N GLY A 144 18.57 -5.87 6.47
CA GLY A 144 17.57 -5.72 7.54
C GLY A 144 16.25 -6.38 7.20
N ASP A 145 15.20 -6.03 7.94
CA ASP A 145 13.91 -6.73 7.90
C ASP A 145 12.80 -5.95 7.18
N VAL A 146 13.10 -4.75 6.66
CA VAL A 146 12.10 -3.98 5.88
C VAL A 146 11.72 -4.78 4.64
N MET A 147 10.42 -5.02 4.47
CA MET A 147 9.86 -5.75 3.35
C MET A 147 9.33 -4.78 2.28
N VAL A 148 9.56 -5.14 1.03
CA VAL A 148 8.93 -4.50 -0.14
C VAL A 148 7.61 -5.21 -0.42
N LEU A 149 6.54 -4.45 -0.53
CA LEU A 149 5.23 -4.95 -0.91
C LEU A 149 4.94 -4.54 -2.36
N LEU A 150 5.00 -5.51 -3.27
CA LEU A 150 4.62 -5.30 -4.66
C LEU A 150 3.12 -5.04 -4.73
N GLU A 151 2.73 -3.89 -5.24
CA GLU A 151 1.33 -3.52 -5.29
C GLU A 151 0.69 -3.92 -6.62
N THR A 152 -0.57 -4.39 -6.55
CA THR A 152 -1.43 -4.53 -7.73
C THR A 152 -1.67 -3.15 -8.37
N THR A 153 -1.69 -3.07 -9.69
CA THR A 153 -1.92 -1.82 -10.43
C THR A 153 -3.15 -1.93 -11.33
N ALA A 154 -3.72 -0.79 -11.71
CA ALA A 154 -4.87 -0.73 -12.63
C ALA A 154 -4.56 -1.14 -14.08
N GLY A 155 -3.28 -1.38 -14.43
CA GLY A 155 -2.89 -1.74 -15.79
C GLY A 155 -2.96 -0.57 -16.78
N THR A 156 -2.79 0.66 -16.31
CA THR A 156 -2.79 1.85 -17.16
C THR A 156 -1.54 1.88 -18.05
N GLY A 157 -1.72 1.92 -19.37
CA GLY A 157 -0.62 2.04 -20.33
C GLY A 157 0.35 0.87 -20.27
N THR A 158 1.59 1.09 -19.82
CA THR A 158 2.65 0.10 -19.70
C THR A 158 2.97 -0.28 -18.25
N ALA A 159 2.02 -0.06 -17.34
CA ALA A 159 2.18 -0.40 -15.93
C ALA A 159 2.25 -1.92 -15.74
N LEU A 160 3.27 -2.38 -15.01
CA LEU A 160 3.40 -3.75 -14.53
C LEU A 160 2.56 -3.97 -13.27
N GLY A 161 2.22 -5.22 -12.97
CA GLY A 161 1.53 -5.58 -11.73
C GLY A 161 0.00 -5.57 -11.82
N SER A 162 -0.56 -5.43 -13.02
CA SER A 162 -2.01 -5.52 -13.22
C SER A 162 -2.54 -6.97 -13.17
N ARG A 163 -1.66 -7.96 -13.28
CA ARG A 163 -1.99 -9.38 -13.21
C ARG A 163 -1.24 -10.05 -12.07
N PHE A 164 -1.89 -10.96 -11.37
CA PHE A 164 -1.25 -11.73 -10.30
C PHE A 164 -0.04 -12.52 -10.79
N GLU A 165 -0.10 -13.06 -12.02
CA GLU A 165 1.02 -13.77 -12.63
C GLU A 165 2.24 -12.87 -12.86
N GLU A 166 2.05 -11.59 -13.18
CA GLU A 166 3.16 -10.63 -13.31
C GLU A 166 3.83 -10.38 -11.95
N LEU A 167 3.05 -10.19 -10.89
CA LEU A 167 3.60 -10.03 -9.54
C LEU A 167 4.33 -11.29 -9.05
N ALA A 168 3.81 -12.47 -9.38
CA ALA A 168 4.47 -13.74 -9.11
C ALA A 168 5.81 -13.85 -9.85
N GLN A 169 5.83 -13.53 -11.14
CA GLN A 169 7.05 -13.51 -11.96
C GLN A 169 8.08 -12.51 -11.45
N LEU A 170 7.63 -11.29 -11.09
CA LEU A 170 8.50 -10.28 -10.49
C LEU A 170 9.17 -10.81 -9.21
N ARG A 171 8.37 -11.35 -8.29
CA ARG A 171 8.88 -11.88 -7.04
C ARG A 171 9.85 -13.04 -7.27
N GLU A 172 9.54 -13.97 -8.15
CA GLU A 172 10.40 -15.12 -8.47
C GLU A 172 11.71 -14.70 -9.16
N ALA A 173 11.72 -13.64 -9.94
CA ALA A 173 12.91 -13.10 -10.58
C ALA A 173 13.83 -12.32 -9.61
N ILE A 174 13.34 -11.92 -8.44
CA ILE A 174 14.19 -11.30 -7.41
C ILE A 174 15.13 -12.37 -6.83
N PRO A 175 16.44 -12.04 -6.62
CA PRO A 175 17.40 -12.99 -6.11
C PRO A 175 16.96 -13.67 -4.81
N ALA A 176 17.15 -15.00 -4.73
CA ALA A 176 16.63 -15.85 -3.65
C ALA A 176 17.11 -15.43 -2.24
N ASP A 177 18.33 -14.88 -2.16
CA ASP A 177 18.94 -14.41 -0.92
C ASP A 177 18.23 -13.20 -0.27
N VAL A 178 17.41 -12.46 -1.03
CA VAL A 178 16.64 -11.30 -0.55
C VAL A 178 15.13 -11.40 -0.81
N ARG A 179 14.68 -12.39 -1.58
CA ARG A 179 13.27 -12.60 -1.97
C ARG A 179 12.34 -12.76 -0.77
N TYR A 180 12.84 -13.30 0.35
CA TYR A 180 12.05 -13.44 1.58
C TYR A 180 11.57 -12.09 2.15
N ARG A 181 12.17 -10.98 1.71
CA ARG A 181 11.77 -9.62 2.05
C ARG A 181 10.78 -9.02 1.05
N VAL A 182 10.15 -9.82 0.20
CA VAL A 182 9.19 -9.35 -0.80
C VAL A 182 7.85 -10.05 -0.60
N ALA A 183 6.81 -9.25 -0.44
CA ALA A 183 5.44 -9.66 -0.23
C ALA A 183 4.51 -8.80 -1.11
N PHE A 184 3.21 -8.70 -0.79
CA PHE A 184 2.23 -8.06 -1.65
C PHE A 184 1.37 -7.04 -0.90
N CYS A 185 0.97 -6.01 -1.66
CA CYS A 185 -0.13 -5.12 -1.38
C CYS A 185 -1.18 -5.28 -2.48
N ALA A 186 -2.45 -5.31 -2.12
CA ALA A 186 -3.54 -5.31 -3.11
C ALA A 186 -4.42 -4.07 -2.90
N ASP A 187 -4.70 -3.35 -4.00
CA ASP A 187 -5.62 -2.22 -4.01
C ASP A 187 -6.94 -2.61 -4.66
N THR A 188 -8.05 -2.35 -4.01
CA THR A 188 -9.39 -2.73 -4.49
C THR A 188 -9.81 -1.97 -5.74
N CYS A 189 -9.45 -0.69 -5.88
CA CYS A 189 -9.68 0.09 -7.09
C CYS A 189 -8.82 -0.44 -8.25
N HIS A 190 -7.54 -0.74 -7.99
CA HIS A 190 -6.64 -1.26 -9.01
C HIS A 190 -7.09 -2.63 -9.51
N LEU A 191 -7.43 -3.55 -8.61
CA LEU A 191 -7.97 -4.87 -8.97
C LEU A 191 -9.21 -4.76 -9.85
N TYR A 192 -10.18 -3.95 -9.44
CA TYR A 192 -11.42 -3.75 -10.17
C TYR A 192 -11.16 -3.12 -11.56
N SER A 193 -10.29 -2.13 -11.61
CA SER A 193 -9.91 -1.47 -12.85
C SER A 193 -9.11 -2.38 -13.79
N ALA A 194 -8.38 -3.37 -13.26
CA ALA A 194 -7.61 -4.35 -14.02
C ALA A 194 -8.42 -5.60 -14.44
N GLY A 195 -9.73 -5.63 -14.18
CA GLY A 195 -10.62 -6.72 -14.59
C GLY A 195 -10.83 -7.83 -13.58
N TYR A 196 -10.45 -7.63 -12.30
CA TYR A 196 -10.81 -8.55 -11.22
C TYR A 196 -12.17 -8.15 -10.62
N ASP A 197 -13.20 -8.94 -10.88
CA ASP A 197 -14.58 -8.63 -10.51
C ASP A 197 -14.85 -8.85 -9.00
N LEU A 198 -14.45 -7.87 -8.20
CA LEU A 198 -14.70 -7.89 -6.75
C LEU A 198 -16.18 -7.77 -6.38
N VAL A 199 -17.05 -7.37 -7.33
CA VAL A 199 -18.49 -7.20 -7.11
C VAL A 199 -19.24 -8.49 -7.44
N GLY A 200 -18.97 -9.10 -8.60
CA GLY A 200 -19.69 -10.28 -9.09
C GLY A 200 -19.02 -11.61 -8.70
N ASP A 201 -17.70 -11.64 -8.48
CA ASP A 201 -16.93 -12.86 -8.17
C ASP A 201 -15.86 -12.65 -7.10
N PHE A 202 -16.24 -12.06 -5.96
CA PHE A 202 -15.33 -11.78 -4.85
C PHE A 202 -14.48 -12.99 -4.44
N ASP A 203 -15.12 -14.14 -4.23
CA ASP A 203 -14.40 -15.34 -3.80
C ASP A 203 -13.49 -15.92 -4.88
N GLY A 204 -13.88 -15.84 -6.15
CA GLY A 204 -13.04 -16.27 -7.27
C GLY A 204 -11.78 -15.45 -7.39
N VAL A 205 -11.87 -14.13 -7.23
CA VAL A 205 -10.72 -13.23 -7.22
C VAL A 205 -9.73 -13.60 -6.11
N TRP A 206 -10.21 -13.75 -4.87
CA TRP A 206 -9.31 -14.06 -3.74
C TRP A 206 -8.78 -15.50 -3.75
N LYS A 207 -9.52 -16.45 -4.32
CA LYS A 207 -8.99 -17.79 -4.60
C LYS A 207 -7.90 -17.78 -5.66
N ALA A 208 -8.05 -16.95 -6.70
CA ALA A 208 -6.99 -16.75 -7.70
C ALA A 208 -5.75 -16.11 -7.10
N PHE A 209 -5.93 -15.06 -6.27
CA PHE A 209 -4.84 -14.43 -5.52
C PHE A 209 -4.09 -15.47 -4.67
N ASP A 210 -4.81 -16.25 -3.87
CA ASP A 210 -4.22 -17.26 -3.00
C ASP A 210 -3.42 -18.31 -3.78
N ARG A 211 -4.01 -18.82 -4.85
CA ARG A 211 -3.37 -19.85 -5.70
C ARG A 211 -2.07 -19.35 -6.35
N ILE A 212 -2.00 -18.07 -6.77
CA ILE A 212 -0.90 -17.52 -7.56
C ILE A 212 0.14 -16.85 -6.68
N LEU A 213 -0.28 -16.06 -5.70
CA LEU A 213 0.58 -15.22 -4.87
C LEU A 213 0.70 -15.72 -3.42
N GLY A 214 -0.32 -16.44 -2.94
CA GLY A 214 -0.47 -16.85 -1.54
C GLY A 214 -1.02 -15.74 -0.65
N LEU A 215 -2.15 -15.97 0.02
CA LEU A 215 -2.73 -15.00 0.96
C LEU A 215 -1.83 -14.69 2.15
N ASP A 216 -0.98 -15.64 2.54
CA ASP A 216 0.05 -15.41 3.55
C ASP A 216 1.08 -14.34 3.15
N GLY A 217 1.20 -14.08 1.84
CA GLY A 217 2.04 -13.00 1.31
C GLY A 217 1.36 -11.62 1.31
N LEU A 218 0.06 -11.53 1.52
CA LEU A 218 -0.69 -10.27 1.56
C LEU A 218 -0.49 -9.58 2.91
N ARG A 219 0.15 -8.41 2.92
CA ARG A 219 0.43 -7.64 4.14
C ARG A 219 -0.43 -6.39 4.27
N VAL A 220 -0.76 -5.78 3.15
CA VAL A 220 -1.52 -4.53 3.09
C VAL A 220 -2.65 -4.68 2.07
N LEU A 221 -3.80 -4.14 2.40
CA LEU A 221 -4.92 -3.87 1.51
C LEU A 221 -5.13 -2.35 1.45
N HIS A 222 -5.01 -1.77 0.27
CA HIS A 222 -5.55 -0.45 0.02
C HIS A 222 -7.04 -0.58 -0.27
N LEU A 223 -7.85 0.04 0.57
CA LEU A 223 -9.30 0.04 0.42
C LEU A 223 -9.74 1.34 -0.24
N ASN A 224 -9.95 1.29 -1.54
CA ASN A 224 -10.34 2.42 -2.36
C ASN A 224 -11.50 2.00 -3.27
N ASP A 225 -12.57 2.83 -3.32
CA ASP A 225 -13.59 2.66 -4.35
C ASP A 225 -13.08 3.24 -5.67
N SER A 226 -13.75 2.96 -6.78
CA SER A 226 -13.34 3.41 -8.11
C SER A 226 -14.33 4.42 -8.69
N LYS A 227 -13.80 5.53 -9.24
CA LYS A 227 -14.61 6.46 -10.06
C LYS A 227 -15.00 5.87 -11.41
N ASN A 228 -14.22 4.89 -11.89
CA ASN A 228 -14.37 4.34 -13.22
C ASN A 228 -15.05 2.97 -13.15
N PRO A 229 -15.70 2.53 -14.26
CA PRO A 229 -16.33 1.22 -14.30
C PRO A 229 -15.29 0.09 -14.27
N PHE A 230 -15.80 -1.13 -14.07
CA PHE A 230 -15.05 -2.38 -14.17
C PHE A 230 -14.23 -2.47 -15.46
N ASP A 231 -13.01 -3.01 -15.36
CA ASP A 231 -12.08 -3.25 -16.47
C ASP A 231 -11.70 -1.96 -17.26
N SER A 232 -11.67 -0.84 -16.57
CA SER A 232 -11.41 0.47 -17.19
C SER A 232 -9.95 0.77 -17.43
N HIS A 233 -9.03 0.06 -16.80
CA HIS A 233 -7.59 0.34 -16.75
C HIS A 233 -7.27 1.79 -16.34
N ARG A 234 -8.05 2.34 -15.40
CA ARG A 234 -7.90 3.72 -14.90
C ARG A 234 -7.82 3.74 -13.40
N ASP A 235 -6.71 4.22 -12.90
CA ASP A 235 -6.48 4.47 -11.50
C ASP A 235 -7.10 5.82 -11.10
N ARG A 236 -8.29 5.78 -10.46
CA ARG A 236 -8.98 6.95 -9.92
C ARG A 236 -9.81 6.52 -8.72
N HIS A 237 -9.29 6.78 -7.55
CA HIS A 237 -9.92 6.45 -6.27
C HIS A 237 -11.16 7.29 -6.00
N GLU A 238 -12.15 6.67 -5.33
CA GLU A 238 -13.34 7.31 -4.80
C GLU A 238 -13.54 6.92 -3.33
N LEU A 239 -14.39 7.63 -2.64
CA LEU A 239 -14.77 7.34 -1.27
C LEU A 239 -15.51 6.01 -1.19
N ILE A 240 -15.28 5.24 -0.13
CA ILE A 240 -15.85 3.89 0.07
C ILE A 240 -17.37 3.92 -0.07
N GLY A 241 -17.89 3.11 -0.99
CA GLY A 241 -19.33 3.00 -1.28
C GLY A 241 -19.93 4.16 -2.06
N GLU A 242 -19.09 5.09 -2.57
CA GLU A 242 -19.53 6.24 -3.36
C GLU A 242 -19.08 6.13 -4.83
N GLY A 243 -18.33 5.08 -5.17
CA GLY A 243 -17.88 4.75 -6.51
C GLY A 243 -18.63 3.56 -7.13
N THR A 244 -18.02 2.97 -8.15
CA THR A 244 -18.61 1.90 -8.96
C THR A 244 -18.44 0.50 -8.38
N LEU A 245 -17.50 0.28 -7.42
CA LEU A 245 -17.46 -0.94 -6.63
C LEU A 245 -18.65 -1.00 -5.64
N GLY A 246 -19.06 0.12 -5.10
CA GLY A 246 -20.09 0.19 -4.07
C GLY A 246 -19.65 -0.43 -2.73
N GLU A 247 -20.60 -0.74 -1.86
CA GLU A 247 -20.30 -1.17 -0.48
C GLU A 247 -19.97 -2.66 -0.34
N ALA A 248 -20.48 -3.52 -1.23
CA ALA A 248 -20.48 -4.98 -1.04
C ALA A 248 -19.07 -5.57 -0.88
N PRO A 249 -18.06 -5.25 -1.72
CA PRO A 249 -16.71 -5.79 -1.56
C PRO A 249 -16.05 -5.38 -0.24
N PHE A 250 -16.28 -4.14 0.20
CA PHE A 250 -15.72 -3.64 1.46
C PHE A 250 -16.35 -4.30 2.67
N ARG A 251 -17.66 -4.54 2.64
CA ARG A 251 -18.35 -5.33 3.68
C ARG A 251 -17.79 -6.75 3.76
N ALA A 252 -17.57 -7.37 2.61
CA ALA A 252 -16.98 -8.71 2.54
C ALA A 252 -15.55 -8.70 3.13
N ILE A 253 -14.68 -7.78 2.71
CA ILE A 253 -13.30 -7.68 3.22
C ILE A 253 -13.26 -7.47 4.74
N MET A 254 -14.12 -6.60 5.27
CA MET A 254 -14.11 -6.28 6.71
C MET A 254 -14.60 -7.43 7.60
N ARG A 255 -15.32 -8.40 7.05
CA ARG A 255 -15.88 -9.56 7.77
C ARG A 255 -15.10 -10.84 7.54
N ASP A 256 -14.33 -10.91 6.48
CA ASP A 256 -13.64 -12.13 6.07
C ASP A 256 -12.42 -12.40 6.97
N PRO A 257 -12.36 -13.54 7.66
CA PRO A 257 -11.25 -13.89 8.54
C PRO A 257 -9.91 -14.03 7.79
N ARG A 258 -9.94 -14.27 6.47
CA ARG A 258 -8.72 -14.29 5.63
C ARG A 258 -7.93 -12.99 5.74
N PHE A 259 -8.61 -11.86 5.94
CA PHE A 259 -8.00 -10.52 6.02
C PHE A 259 -7.87 -9.97 7.45
N ALA A 260 -8.14 -10.75 8.48
CA ALA A 260 -8.11 -10.27 9.86
C ALA A 260 -6.72 -9.71 10.25
N HIS A 261 -5.65 -10.32 9.76
CA HIS A 261 -4.27 -9.95 10.03
C HIS A 261 -3.68 -8.88 9.09
N VAL A 262 -4.38 -8.57 7.99
CA VAL A 262 -3.91 -7.65 6.94
C VAL A 262 -4.14 -6.20 7.37
N ILE A 263 -3.13 -5.34 7.17
CA ILE A 263 -3.26 -3.90 7.40
C ILE A 263 -4.14 -3.32 6.29
N LYS A 264 -5.15 -2.54 6.65
CA LYS A 264 -6.12 -1.92 5.74
C LYS A 264 -5.93 -0.41 5.75
N LEU A 265 -5.69 0.19 4.60
CA LEU A 265 -5.35 1.59 4.47
C LEU A 265 -6.16 2.26 3.37
N LEU A 266 -6.64 3.46 3.64
CA LEU A 266 -7.36 4.30 2.68
C LEU A 266 -6.38 5.21 1.95
N GLU A 267 -6.57 5.35 0.65
CA GLU A 267 -5.96 6.39 -0.19
C GLU A 267 -7.03 7.19 -0.94
N THR A 268 -8.20 7.25 -0.34
CA THR A 268 -9.37 7.95 -0.86
C THR A 268 -9.18 9.48 -0.90
N PRO A 269 -9.95 10.21 -1.74
CA PRO A 269 -9.88 11.66 -1.82
C PRO A 269 -10.08 12.33 -0.45
N LYS A 270 -9.17 13.24 -0.09
CA LYS A 270 -9.19 13.91 1.23
C LYS A 270 -10.31 14.96 1.36
N GLY A 271 -10.78 15.54 0.23
CA GLY A 271 -11.74 16.65 0.25
C GLY A 271 -11.08 17.96 0.65
N ASP A 272 -11.84 18.81 1.37
CA ASP A 272 -11.41 20.15 1.76
C ASP A 272 -10.45 20.13 2.96
N ASP A 273 -10.47 19.05 3.75
CA ASP A 273 -9.54 18.82 4.87
C ASP A 273 -9.07 17.36 4.91
N GLU A 274 -7.92 17.12 5.58
CA GLU A 274 -7.29 15.79 5.68
C GLU A 274 -7.94 14.90 6.75
N VAL A 275 -9.00 15.33 7.44
CA VAL A 275 -9.56 14.64 8.61
C VAL A 275 -10.95 14.10 8.35
N THR A 276 -11.83 14.93 7.80
CA THR A 276 -13.28 14.64 7.75
C THR A 276 -13.60 13.41 6.90
N ASN A 277 -13.06 13.33 5.69
CA ASN A 277 -13.33 12.19 4.81
C ASN A 277 -12.72 10.92 5.35
N ASP A 278 -11.46 10.92 5.76
CA ASP A 278 -10.80 9.73 6.29
C ASP A 278 -11.53 9.19 7.52
N ARG A 279 -11.88 10.06 8.50
CA ARG A 279 -12.65 9.67 9.67
C ARG A 279 -13.98 9.02 9.30
N ARG A 280 -14.75 9.65 8.40
CA ARG A 280 -16.04 9.13 7.92
C ARG A 280 -15.90 7.77 7.26
N MET A 281 -14.85 7.57 6.44
CA MET A 281 -14.61 6.29 5.77
C MET A 281 -14.15 5.20 6.75
N LEU A 282 -13.31 5.52 7.71
CA LEU A 282 -12.89 4.57 8.75
C LEU A 282 -14.08 4.15 9.63
N GLU A 283 -14.97 5.07 10.01
CA GLU A 283 -16.22 4.78 10.72
C GLU A 283 -17.15 3.89 9.89
N ARG A 284 -17.29 4.17 8.58
CA ARG A 284 -18.08 3.36 7.64
C ARG A 284 -17.56 1.92 7.58
N LEU A 285 -16.24 1.73 7.42
CA LEU A 285 -15.61 0.40 7.37
C LEU A 285 -15.80 -0.37 8.68
N ARG A 286 -15.68 0.29 9.84
CA ARG A 286 -15.99 -0.33 11.14
C ARG A 286 -17.44 -0.75 11.26
N GLY A 287 -18.36 0.06 10.75
CA GLY A 287 -19.77 -0.28 10.66
C GLY A 287 -20.02 -1.55 9.84
N TYR A 288 -19.24 -1.78 8.78
CA TYR A 288 -19.34 -3.01 7.98
C TYR A 288 -18.89 -4.25 8.75
N ALA A 289 -17.87 -4.15 9.59
CA ALA A 289 -17.40 -5.27 10.40
C ALA A 289 -18.40 -5.72 11.48
N GLY A 290 -19.17 -4.79 12.06
CA GLY A 290 -20.05 -5.04 13.21
C GLY A 290 -21.52 -5.26 12.88
N SER A 291 -22.00 -5.05 11.65
CA SER A 291 -23.42 -5.17 11.31
C SER A 291 -23.75 -6.55 10.72
N PRO A 292 -24.73 -7.29 11.27
CA PRO A 292 -25.29 -8.44 10.57
C PRO A 292 -25.95 -7.98 9.25
N ASP A 293 -25.97 -8.86 8.25
CA ASP A 293 -26.65 -8.59 6.98
C ASP A 293 -28.14 -8.31 7.24
N ARG A 294 -28.65 -7.20 6.72
CA ARG A 294 -30.09 -6.90 6.72
C ARG A 294 -30.72 -7.48 5.46
#